data_f3d25b1a13eda47a4c5ed03c981a0ffa
#
_entry.id   f3d25b1a13eda47a4c5ed03c981a0ffa
#
_cell.length_a   1.000
_cell.length_b   1.000
_cell.length_c   1.000
_cell.angle_alpha   90.00
_cell.angle_beta   90.00
_cell.angle_gamma   90.00
#
_symmetry.space_group_name_H-M   'P 1'
#
loop_
_entity.id
_entity.type
_entity.pdbx_description
1 polymer ?
#
loop_
_entity_poly.entity_id
_entity_poly.type
_entity_poly.pdbx_seq_one_letter_code
_entity_poly.pdbx_strand_id
1 'polypeptide(L)'
;LRSAALLETSSTRVLIDCGPDIREQLLPFPFGRIDAVLLTHCHYDHIAGLDDLRPFCVFGAINIYADNATSECVKRIMPYCFGDNLYPGVPLINLHVIKPGDTFRIGDISVQPIKVMHGEMPILGYRFSDFAYITDMKTIDDYELGKLIGVKKLVVNALRFSKEHHSHQLVKDAVIFANKIRAEEVFLTHVCHHIGLYTEASAMLPAGVYLAYDGMTINVSSF
;
A
#
# COMPACT_ATOMS: atom_id res chain seq x y z
N LEU A 1 -12.71 -3.81 4.87
CA LEU A 1 -11.48 -4.59 5.10
C LEU A 1 -10.30 -3.64 5.31
N ARG A 2 -9.14 -4.17 5.76
CA ARG A 2 -7.90 -3.37 5.92
C ARG A 2 -7.38 -2.93 4.56
N SER A 3 -6.62 -1.83 4.57
CA SER A 3 -6.12 -1.24 3.33
C SER A 3 -5.08 -2.14 2.65
N ALA A 4 -5.36 -2.53 1.43
CA ALA A 4 -4.43 -3.23 0.53
C ALA A 4 -4.81 -2.88 -0.91
N ALA A 5 -3.87 -3.06 -1.84
CA ALA A 5 -4.14 -2.89 -3.26
C ALA A 5 -3.43 -3.96 -4.10
N LEU A 6 -4.10 -4.42 -5.16
CA LEU A 6 -3.52 -5.31 -6.14
C LEU A 6 -3.33 -4.54 -7.45
N LEU A 7 -2.08 -4.39 -7.90
CA LEU A 7 -1.74 -3.83 -9.20
C LEU A 7 -1.58 -4.97 -10.20
N GLU A 8 -2.25 -4.84 -11.32
CA GLU A 8 -2.19 -5.85 -12.38
C GLU A 8 -1.93 -5.24 -13.75
N THR A 9 -1.01 -5.85 -14.47
CA THR A 9 -0.84 -5.69 -15.92
C THR A 9 -1.22 -6.99 -16.60
N SER A 10 -1.02 -7.08 -17.90
CA SER A 10 -1.20 -8.37 -18.64
C SER A 10 -0.21 -9.45 -18.19
N SER A 11 0.90 -9.12 -17.56
CA SER A 11 2.01 -10.03 -17.26
C SER A 11 2.49 -10.01 -15.81
N THR A 12 2.14 -8.99 -15.02
CA THR A 12 2.69 -8.76 -13.69
C THR A 12 1.59 -8.44 -12.67
N ARG A 13 1.70 -9.04 -11.49
CA ARG A 13 0.77 -8.86 -10.39
C ARG A 13 1.53 -8.52 -9.12
N VAL A 14 1.29 -7.29 -8.58
CA VAL A 14 1.97 -6.76 -7.40
C VAL A 14 0.95 -6.40 -6.33
N LEU A 15 1.12 -6.96 -5.14
CA LEU A 15 0.31 -6.63 -3.97
C LEU A 15 0.97 -5.50 -3.17
N ILE A 16 0.21 -4.51 -2.73
CA ILE A 16 0.65 -3.50 -1.76
C ILE A 16 -0.03 -3.77 -0.44
N ASP A 17 0.77 -4.02 0.57
CA ASP A 17 0.38 -4.50 1.90
C ASP A 17 -0.35 -5.85 1.90
N CYS A 18 -0.28 -6.52 3.03
CA CYS A 18 -0.81 -7.86 3.23
C CYS A 18 -1.35 -7.98 4.67
N GLY A 19 -2.44 -7.26 4.93
CA GLY A 19 -3.11 -7.28 6.23
C GLY A 19 -3.90 -8.56 6.51
N PRO A 20 -4.54 -8.67 7.69
CA PRO A 20 -5.21 -9.90 8.12
C PRO A 20 -6.43 -10.29 7.27
N ASP A 21 -6.93 -9.39 6.42
CA ASP A 21 -8.08 -9.64 5.55
C ASP A 21 -7.68 -10.13 4.16
N ILE A 22 -6.36 -10.31 3.89
CA ILE A 22 -5.83 -10.58 2.56
C ILE A 22 -6.43 -11.81 1.90
N ARG A 23 -6.72 -12.85 2.67
CA ARG A 23 -7.37 -14.05 2.16
C ARG A 23 -8.73 -13.73 1.55
N GLU A 24 -9.59 -12.98 2.25
CA GLU A 24 -10.88 -12.52 1.72
C GLU A 24 -10.71 -11.61 0.51
N GLN A 25 -9.73 -10.73 0.55
CA GLN A 25 -9.46 -9.78 -0.53
C GLN A 25 -9.01 -10.47 -1.81
N LEU A 26 -8.30 -11.59 -1.73
CA LEU A 26 -7.80 -12.32 -2.90
C LEU A 26 -8.79 -13.37 -3.44
N LEU A 27 -9.76 -13.86 -2.65
CA LEU A 27 -10.73 -14.88 -3.09
C LEU A 27 -11.55 -14.51 -4.33
N PRO A 28 -11.93 -13.24 -4.57
CA PRO A 28 -12.67 -12.85 -5.78
C PRO A 28 -11.84 -12.90 -7.06
N PHE A 29 -10.50 -12.93 -6.96
CA PHE A 29 -9.61 -12.92 -8.10
C PHE A 29 -9.19 -14.33 -8.53
N PRO A 30 -8.85 -14.55 -9.81
CA PRO A 30 -8.30 -15.83 -10.26
C PRO A 30 -7.03 -16.19 -9.47
N PHE A 31 -6.97 -17.42 -8.97
CA PHE A 31 -5.76 -17.93 -8.33
C PHE A 31 -4.61 -17.95 -9.33
N GLY A 32 -3.55 -17.25 -9.03
CA GLY A 32 -2.41 -17.10 -9.94
C GLY A 32 -1.20 -16.51 -9.20
N ARG A 33 -0.09 -16.38 -9.91
CA ARG A 33 1.16 -15.87 -9.35
C ARG A 33 0.97 -14.45 -8.80
N ILE A 34 1.59 -14.18 -7.66
CA ILE A 34 1.89 -12.86 -7.12
C ILE A 34 3.40 -12.65 -7.30
N ASP A 35 3.78 -11.71 -8.17
CA ASP A 35 5.18 -11.49 -8.53
C ASP A 35 5.95 -10.79 -7.42
N ALA A 36 5.26 -9.92 -6.68
CA ALA A 36 5.82 -9.24 -5.52
C ALA A 36 4.76 -8.74 -4.53
N VAL A 37 5.21 -8.51 -3.31
CA VAL A 37 4.51 -7.75 -2.27
C VAL A 37 5.36 -6.53 -1.91
N LEU A 38 4.77 -5.35 -1.95
CA LEU A 38 5.37 -4.11 -1.48
C LEU A 38 4.78 -3.79 -0.11
N LEU A 39 5.60 -3.75 0.93
CA LEU A 39 5.13 -3.41 2.28
C LEU A 39 5.41 -1.93 2.57
N THR A 40 4.40 -1.24 3.07
CA THR A 40 4.53 0.17 3.45
C THR A 40 5.21 0.31 4.81
N HIS A 41 4.81 -0.50 5.78
CA HIS A 41 5.37 -0.52 7.13
C HIS A 41 4.93 -1.77 7.91
N CYS A 42 5.39 -1.90 9.15
CA CYS A 42 5.26 -3.13 9.94
C CYS A 42 4.04 -3.19 10.88
N HIS A 43 3.04 -2.32 10.75
CA HIS A 43 1.83 -2.46 11.57
C HIS A 43 1.04 -3.72 11.19
N TYR A 44 0.32 -4.27 12.16
CA TYR A 44 -0.41 -5.54 12.04
C TYR A 44 -1.39 -5.55 10.87
N ASP A 45 -2.12 -4.47 10.67
CA ASP A 45 -3.10 -4.30 9.60
C ASP A 45 -2.50 -4.24 8.19
N HIS A 46 -1.17 -4.17 8.07
CA HIS A 46 -0.44 -4.16 6.80
C HIS A 46 0.38 -5.43 6.53
N ILE A 47 0.70 -6.24 7.57
CA ILE A 47 1.60 -7.39 7.39
C ILE A 47 1.06 -8.72 7.94
N ALA A 48 -0.02 -8.72 8.74
CA ALA A 48 -0.44 -9.91 9.49
C ALA A 48 -1.00 -11.05 8.62
N GLY A 49 -1.29 -10.80 7.35
CA GLY A 49 -1.77 -11.79 6.40
C GLY A 49 -0.67 -12.45 5.56
N LEU A 50 0.61 -12.15 5.80
CA LEU A 50 1.70 -12.69 4.97
C LEU A 50 1.75 -14.22 4.96
N ASP A 51 1.36 -14.90 6.04
CA ASP A 51 1.29 -16.37 6.06
C ASP A 51 0.19 -16.92 5.15
N ASP A 52 -0.88 -16.17 4.92
CA ASP A 52 -1.97 -16.55 4.01
C ASP A 52 -1.55 -16.54 2.52
N LEU A 53 -0.37 -16.02 2.21
CA LEU A 53 0.22 -16.13 0.87
C LEU A 53 0.88 -17.49 0.61
N ARG A 54 0.95 -18.38 1.59
CA ARG A 54 1.53 -19.74 1.47
C ARG A 54 1.02 -20.52 0.27
N PRO A 55 -0.29 -20.54 -0.07
CA PRO A 55 -0.78 -21.24 -1.26
C PRO A 55 -0.16 -20.74 -2.57
N PHE A 56 0.20 -19.46 -2.64
CA PHE A 56 0.78 -18.85 -3.84
C PHE A 56 2.23 -19.27 -4.07
N CYS A 57 2.91 -19.88 -3.07
CA CYS A 57 4.25 -20.43 -3.22
C CYS A 57 4.32 -21.61 -4.20
N VAL A 58 3.19 -22.15 -4.65
CA VAL A 58 3.14 -23.12 -5.77
C VAL A 58 3.68 -22.53 -7.08
N PHE A 59 3.64 -21.20 -7.22
CA PHE A 59 4.19 -20.46 -8.36
C PHE A 59 5.65 -20.02 -8.15
N GLY A 60 6.28 -20.38 -7.04
CA GLY A 60 7.63 -19.99 -6.63
C GLY A 60 7.65 -19.13 -5.37
N ALA A 61 8.84 -18.74 -4.93
CA ALA A 61 9.00 -17.90 -3.77
C ALA A 61 8.37 -16.50 -4.01
N ILE A 62 7.79 -15.94 -2.93
CA ILE A 62 7.19 -14.61 -2.95
C ILE A 62 8.26 -13.58 -2.65
N ASN A 63 8.45 -12.64 -3.56
CA ASN A 63 9.37 -11.52 -3.36
C ASN A 63 8.66 -10.43 -2.55
N ILE A 64 9.21 -10.08 -1.38
CA ILE A 64 8.70 -9.02 -0.52
C ILE A 64 9.72 -7.88 -0.50
N TYR A 65 9.27 -6.68 -0.86
CA TYR A 65 10.08 -5.46 -0.85
C TYR A 65 9.62 -4.58 0.30
N ALA A 66 10.53 -4.20 1.16
CA ALA A 66 10.26 -3.39 2.35
C ALA A 66 11.50 -2.59 2.75
N ASP A 67 11.33 -1.57 3.58
CA ASP A 67 12.48 -0.94 4.23
C ASP A 67 13.14 -1.88 5.25
N ASN A 68 14.30 -1.49 5.77
CA ASN A 68 15.04 -2.34 6.69
C ASN A 68 14.26 -2.62 7.98
N ALA A 69 13.56 -1.62 8.54
CA ALA A 69 12.82 -1.79 9.80
C ALA A 69 11.66 -2.77 9.64
N THR A 70 10.91 -2.64 8.54
CA THR A 70 9.80 -3.54 8.19
C THR A 70 10.32 -4.95 7.89
N SER A 71 11.43 -5.07 7.17
CA SER A 71 12.07 -6.37 6.86
C SER A 71 12.49 -7.12 8.13
N GLU A 72 13.11 -6.43 9.08
CA GLU A 72 13.48 -7.04 10.38
C GLU A 72 12.24 -7.39 11.21
N CYS A 73 11.17 -6.61 11.12
CA CYS A 73 9.90 -6.94 11.75
C CYS A 73 9.30 -8.22 11.16
N VAL A 74 9.26 -8.37 9.84
CA VAL A 74 8.78 -9.59 9.16
C VAL A 74 9.56 -10.81 9.60
N LYS A 75 10.89 -10.75 9.64
CA LYS A 75 11.73 -11.86 10.15
C LYS A 75 11.40 -12.23 11.60
N ARG A 76 11.12 -11.24 12.44
CA ARG A 76 10.78 -11.44 13.86
C ARG A 76 9.42 -12.09 14.06
N ILE A 77 8.41 -11.73 13.26
CA ILE A 77 7.05 -12.28 13.39
C ILE A 77 6.87 -13.63 12.68
N MET A 78 7.70 -13.90 11.65
CA MET A 78 7.67 -15.14 10.88
C MET A 78 9.05 -15.85 10.88
N PRO A 79 9.65 -16.11 12.06
CA PRO A 79 11.02 -16.66 12.12
C PRO A 79 11.13 -18.04 11.44
N TYR A 80 10.04 -18.78 11.33
CA TYR A 80 9.96 -20.07 10.67
C TYR A 80 10.11 -20.01 9.14
N CYS A 81 10.02 -18.81 8.53
CA CYS A 81 10.24 -18.60 7.10
C CYS A 81 11.70 -18.27 6.76
N PHE A 82 12.54 -18.02 7.78
CA PHE A 82 13.92 -17.56 7.60
C PHE A 82 14.86 -18.41 8.43
N GLY A 83 15.85 -19.01 7.83
CA GLY A 83 16.85 -19.86 8.51
C GLY A 83 17.35 -20.99 7.63
N ASP A 84 18.34 -21.71 8.12
CA ASP A 84 19.02 -22.76 7.34
C ASP A 84 18.19 -24.06 7.22
N ASN A 85 17.28 -24.30 8.17
CA ASN A 85 16.46 -25.52 8.23
C ASN A 85 14.97 -25.18 8.23
N LEU A 86 14.44 -24.82 7.07
CA LEU A 86 13.02 -24.48 6.93
C LEU A 86 12.16 -25.73 7.07
N TYR A 87 11.08 -25.62 7.84
CA TYR A 87 10.06 -26.66 7.95
C TYR A 87 9.33 -26.81 6.60
N PRO A 88 9.07 -28.05 6.10
CA PRO A 88 8.35 -28.25 4.86
C PRO A 88 6.95 -27.64 4.91
N GLY A 89 6.61 -26.82 3.91
CA GLY A 89 5.31 -26.18 3.78
C GLY A 89 5.20 -24.78 4.40
N VAL A 90 6.29 -24.19 4.91
CA VAL A 90 6.30 -22.75 5.25
C VAL A 90 6.23 -21.89 3.98
N PRO A 91 5.74 -20.64 4.06
CA PRO A 91 5.84 -19.71 2.94
C PRO A 91 7.30 -19.52 2.51
N LEU A 92 7.55 -19.62 1.21
CA LEU A 92 8.85 -19.31 0.63
C LEU A 92 8.92 -17.81 0.36
N ILE A 93 9.75 -17.11 1.12
CA ILE A 93 9.83 -15.64 1.08
C ILE A 93 11.25 -15.20 0.75
N ASN A 94 11.38 -14.34 -0.25
CA ASN A 94 12.60 -13.58 -0.54
C ASN A 94 12.40 -12.14 -0.08
N LEU A 95 13.12 -11.69 0.94
CA LEU A 95 13.08 -10.31 1.40
C LEU A 95 14.11 -9.46 0.65
N HIS A 96 13.63 -8.37 0.05
CA HIS A 96 14.42 -7.36 -0.64
C HIS A 96 14.33 -6.04 0.13
N VAL A 97 15.45 -5.62 0.73
CA VAL A 97 15.50 -4.33 1.42
C VAL A 97 15.65 -3.21 0.41
N ILE A 98 14.70 -2.29 0.43
CA ILE A 98 14.65 -1.10 -0.43
C ILE A 98 14.77 0.18 0.39
N LYS A 99 15.12 1.29 -0.27
CA LYS A 99 15.26 2.61 0.36
C LYS A 99 14.42 3.63 -0.39
N PRO A 100 13.98 4.70 0.28
CA PRO A 100 13.38 5.85 -0.39
C PRO A 100 14.29 6.38 -1.51
N GLY A 101 13.72 6.58 -2.69
CA GLY A 101 14.46 7.05 -3.86
C GLY A 101 15.06 5.97 -4.75
N ASP A 102 15.15 4.72 -4.31
CA ASP A 102 15.50 3.61 -5.20
C ASP A 102 14.37 3.42 -6.21
N THR A 103 14.69 3.44 -7.51
CA THR A 103 13.73 3.07 -8.55
C THR A 103 14.10 1.70 -9.07
N PHE A 104 13.15 0.78 -9.07
CA PHE A 104 13.36 -0.59 -9.54
C PHE A 104 12.15 -1.10 -10.32
N ARG A 105 12.27 -2.27 -10.92
CA ARG A 105 11.20 -2.89 -11.71
C ARG A 105 10.80 -4.25 -11.14
N ILE A 106 9.50 -4.50 -11.21
CA ILE A 106 8.90 -5.82 -10.99
C ILE A 106 8.16 -6.15 -12.29
N GLY A 107 8.69 -7.07 -13.07
CA GLY A 107 8.16 -7.31 -14.41
C GLY A 107 8.14 -6.03 -15.26
N ASP A 108 6.98 -5.65 -15.73
CA ASP A 108 6.74 -4.42 -16.52
C ASP A 108 6.34 -3.21 -15.65
N ILE A 109 6.21 -3.37 -14.35
CA ILE A 109 5.87 -2.29 -13.41
C ILE A 109 7.13 -1.60 -12.89
N SER A 110 7.24 -0.28 -13.07
CA SER A 110 8.28 0.57 -12.45
C SER A 110 7.80 1.05 -11.08
N VAL A 111 8.64 0.88 -10.06
CA VAL A 111 8.31 1.20 -8.65
C VAL A 111 9.28 2.23 -8.11
N GLN A 112 8.76 3.32 -7.56
CA GLN A 112 9.53 4.33 -6.85
C GLN A 112 9.02 4.45 -5.41
N PRO A 113 9.78 4.01 -4.40
CA PRO A 113 9.45 4.21 -2.99
C PRO A 113 9.52 5.69 -2.61
N ILE A 114 8.52 6.15 -1.88
CA ILE A 114 8.37 7.51 -1.38
C ILE A 114 8.37 7.45 0.15
N LYS A 115 9.24 8.21 0.80
CA LYS A 115 9.25 8.30 2.26
C LYS A 115 8.16 9.25 2.73
N VAL A 116 7.30 8.76 3.61
CA VAL A 116 6.31 9.58 4.33
C VAL A 116 6.39 9.29 5.83
N MET A 117 5.79 10.16 6.63
CA MET A 117 5.84 10.03 8.09
C MET A 117 4.48 9.63 8.64
N HIS A 118 4.45 8.55 9.39
CA HIS A 118 3.32 8.09 10.19
C HIS A 118 3.54 8.51 11.66
N GLY A 119 3.12 9.73 12.00
CA GLY A 119 3.58 10.38 13.20
C GLY A 119 5.09 10.63 13.11
N GLU A 120 5.86 10.02 14.02
CA GLU A 120 7.33 10.09 14.04
C GLU A 120 8.00 8.93 13.29
N MET A 121 7.23 7.91 12.87
CA MET A 121 7.74 6.74 12.19
C MET A 121 7.83 6.97 10.69
N PRO A 122 9.02 6.84 10.06
CA PRO A 122 9.13 6.83 8.62
C PRO A 122 8.55 5.53 8.06
N ILE A 123 7.75 5.66 6.99
CA ILE A 123 7.13 4.55 6.27
C ILE A 123 7.26 4.77 4.76
N LEU A 124 6.94 3.75 3.97
CA LEU A 124 6.97 3.85 2.52
C LEU A 124 5.57 4.04 1.93
N GLY A 125 5.45 4.95 1.00
CA GLY A 125 4.45 4.93 -0.05
C GLY A 125 5.11 4.53 -1.36
N TYR A 126 4.35 4.39 -2.43
CA TYR A 126 4.85 3.95 -3.72
C TYR A 126 4.27 4.78 -4.86
N ARG A 127 5.15 5.19 -5.80
CA ARG A 127 4.76 5.80 -7.05
C ARG A 127 5.00 4.83 -8.21
N PHE A 128 4.04 4.77 -9.13
CA PHE A 128 4.04 3.97 -10.34
C PHE A 128 3.68 4.86 -11.52
N SER A 129 4.68 5.49 -12.15
CA SER A 129 4.46 6.45 -13.24
C SER A 129 3.50 7.60 -12.83
N ASP A 130 2.28 7.63 -13.33
CA ASP A 130 1.24 8.64 -13.04
C ASP A 130 0.25 8.23 -11.93
N PHE A 131 0.50 7.09 -11.27
CA PHE A 131 -0.27 6.59 -10.12
C PHE A 131 0.59 6.58 -8.85
N ALA A 132 -0.01 6.89 -7.70
CA ALA A 132 0.64 6.71 -6.40
C ALA A 132 -0.30 6.11 -5.35
N TYR A 133 0.27 5.27 -4.48
CA TYR A 133 -0.39 4.69 -3.31
C TYR A 133 0.36 5.13 -2.05
N ILE A 134 -0.28 5.97 -1.23
CA ILE A 134 0.28 6.55 0.00
C ILE A 134 -0.70 6.29 1.14
N THR A 135 -0.43 5.31 1.97
CA THR A 135 -1.24 5.03 3.16
C THR A 135 -0.58 5.52 4.43
N ASP A 136 -1.34 5.70 5.51
CA ASP A 136 -0.91 6.01 6.89
C ASP A 136 -0.05 7.26 7.05
N MET A 137 0.00 8.07 6.02
CA MET A 137 0.76 9.32 6.06
C MET A 137 0.11 10.33 7.03
N LYS A 138 0.94 10.96 7.87
CA LYS A 138 0.61 12.20 8.59
C LYS A 138 1.26 13.39 7.92
N THR A 139 2.54 13.29 7.58
CA THR A 139 3.31 14.37 6.93
C THR A 139 4.25 13.81 5.86
N ILE A 140 4.69 14.69 4.97
CA ILE A 140 5.68 14.43 3.94
C ILE A 140 6.59 15.67 3.82
N ASP A 141 7.88 15.49 3.62
CA ASP A 141 8.79 16.59 3.36
C ASP A 141 8.71 17.06 1.90
N ASP A 142 9.20 18.29 1.63
CA ASP A 142 9.10 18.90 0.29
C ASP A 142 9.90 18.15 -0.77
N TYR A 143 10.97 17.47 -0.41
CA TYR A 143 11.78 16.68 -1.34
C TYR A 143 11.00 15.44 -1.81
N GLU A 144 10.41 14.70 -0.89
CA GLU A 144 9.58 13.53 -1.22
C GLU A 144 8.28 13.94 -1.93
N LEU A 145 7.65 15.06 -1.50
CA LEU A 145 6.49 15.62 -2.18
C LEU A 145 6.81 15.97 -3.64
N GLY A 146 7.99 16.52 -3.90
CA GLY A 146 8.45 16.85 -5.26
C GLY A 146 8.47 15.64 -6.20
N LYS A 147 8.75 14.44 -5.68
CA LYS A 147 8.71 13.19 -6.46
C LYS A 147 7.30 12.76 -6.88
N LEU A 148 6.25 13.29 -6.24
CA LEU A 148 4.85 12.98 -6.53
C LEU A 148 4.19 13.95 -7.50
N ILE A 149 4.85 15.05 -7.85
CA ILE A 149 4.32 16.00 -8.83
C ILE A 149 4.14 15.31 -10.19
N GLY A 150 2.95 15.48 -10.78
CA GLY A 150 2.57 14.85 -12.04
C GLY A 150 1.89 13.47 -11.89
N VAL A 151 1.68 13.01 -10.66
CA VAL A 151 0.76 11.90 -10.38
C VAL A 151 -0.66 12.34 -10.73
N LYS A 152 -1.34 11.58 -11.56
CA LYS A 152 -2.73 11.87 -11.95
C LYS A 152 -3.73 11.21 -11.02
N LYS A 153 -3.48 9.97 -10.61
CA LYS A 153 -4.33 9.20 -9.73
C LYS A 153 -3.62 8.89 -8.43
N LEU A 154 -4.24 9.26 -7.33
CA LEU A 154 -3.69 9.12 -5.99
C LEU A 154 -4.62 8.30 -5.11
N VAL A 155 -4.13 7.20 -4.55
CA VAL A 155 -4.74 6.55 -3.38
C VAL A 155 -4.02 7.08 -2.15
N VAL A 156 -4.77 7.63 -1.18
CA VAL A 156 -4.18 8.24 0.02
C VAL A 156 -5.06 8.02 1.24
N ASN A 157 -4.44 7.87 2.41
CA ASN A 157 -5.20 7.72 3.66
C ASN A 157 -5.92 9.01 4.04
N ALA A 158 -7.13 8.87 4.57
CA ALA A 158 -7.89 9.95 5.19
C ALA A 158 -8.75 9.42 6.33
N LEU A 159 -8.28 9.53 7.56
CA LEU A 159 -8.88 8.80 8.68
C LEU A 159 -10.36 9.17 8.91
N ARG A 160 -10.70 10.47 8.84
CA ARG A 160 -12.03 11.03 9.12
C ARG A 160 -12.08 12.52 8.79
N PHE A 161 -13.26 13.15 8.86
CA PHE A 161 -13.43 14.58 8.57
C PHE A 161 -12.93 15.51 9.67
N SER A 162 -13.07 15.11 10.94
CA SER A 162 -12.78 15.96 12.10
C SER A 162 -12.09 15.18 13.22
N LYS A 163 -11.65 15.87 14.26
CA LYS A 163 -10.85 15.37 15.38
C LYS A 163 -9.46 14.94 14.93
N GLU A 164 -8.48 15.79 15.15
CA GLU A 164 -7.07 15.54 14.83
C GLU A 164 -6.59 14.18 15.36
N HIS A 165 -5.66 13.61 14.64
CA HIS A 165 -4.99 12.37 14.99
C HIS A 165 -3.48 12.58 14.93
N HIS A 166 -2.75 11.97 15.86
CA HIS A 166 -1.30 12.17 15.97
C HIS A 166 -0.51 11.60 14.80
N SER A 167 -0.99 10.52 14.19
CA SER A 167 -0.26 9.78 13.16
C SER A 167 -0.94 9.70 11.79
N HIS A 168 -2.22 10.05 11.68
CA HIS A 168 -2.94 10.04 10.39
C HIS A 168 -3.44 11.44 10.03
N GLN A 169 -3.56 11.69 8.74
CA GLN A 169 -4.18 12.91 8.22
C GLN A 169 -5.71 12.78 8.17
N LEU A 170 -6.38 13.94 8.17
CA LEU A 170 -7.81 14.07 7.96
C LEU A 170 -8.14 14.20 6.46
N VAL A 171 -9.43 14.12 6.11
CA VAL A 171 -9.91 14.35 4.73
C VAL A 171 -9.41 15.68 4.19
N LYS A 172 -9.49 16.78 4.99
CA LYS A 172 -9.01 18.10 4.59
C LYS A 172 -7.51 18.11 4.21
N ASP A 173 -6.70 17.38 4.99
CA ASP A 173 -5.24 17.33 4.78
C ASP A 173 -4.89 16.51 3.54
N ALA A 174 -5.62 15.40 3.31
CA ALA A 174 -5.49 14.59 2.10
C ALA A 174 -5.84 15.38 0.83
N VAL A 175 -6.90 16.19 0.87
CA VAL A 175 -7.30 17.07 -0.25
C VAL A 175 -6.24 18.16 -0.49
N ILE A 176 -5.71 18.79 0.56
CA ILE A 176 -4.63 19.77 0.44
C ILE A 176 -3.37 19.14 -0.18
N PHE A 177 -3.01 17.94 0.27
CA PHE A 177 -1.88 17.19 -0.27
C PHE A 177 -2.08 16.86 -1.76
N ALA A 178 -3.24 16.32 -2.13
CA ALA A 178 -3.57 15.99 -3.51
C ALA A 178 -3.49 17.23 -4.43
N ASN A 179 -3.98 18.38 -3.98
CA ASN A 179 -3.88 19.62 -4.72
C ASN A 179 -2.42 20.09 -4.91
N LYS A 180 -1.56 19.93 -3.90
CA LYS A 180 -0.12 20.27 -4.01
C LYS A 180 0.58 19.47 -5.10
N ILE A 181 0.29 18.17 -5.24
CA ILE A 181 0.87 17.31 -6.27
C ILE A 181 0.11 17.38 -7.60
N ARG A 182 -1.03 18.08 -7.66
CA ARG A 182 -1.91 18.25 -8.81
C ARG A 182 -2.54 16.94 -9.29
N ALA A 183 -2.92 16.06 -8.36
CA ALA A 183 -3.64 14.84 -8.69
C ALA A 183 -5.02 15.16 -9.28
N GLU A 184 -5.40 14.46 -10.33
CA GLU A 184 -6.68 14.65 -11.04
C GLU A 184 -7.81 13.87 -10.38
N GLU A 185 -7.52 12.65 -9.91
CA GLU A 185 -8.44 11.76 -9.20
C GLU A 185 -7.79 11.28 -7.89
N VAL A 186 -8.52 11.37 -6.81
CA VAL A 186 -8.05 11.05 -5.46
C VAL A 186 -8.98 10.04 -4.81
N PHE A 187 -8.44 8.93 -4.36
CA PHE A 187 -9.17 7.84 -3.72
C PHE A 187 -8.75 7.75 -2.26
N LEU A 188 -9.66 8.10 -1.37
CA LEU A 188 -9.42 8.10 0.08
C LEU A 188 -9.56 6.70 0.64
N THR A 189 -8.51 6.18 1.25
CA THR A 189 -8.46 4.87 1.91
C THR A 189 -8.14 5.00 3.40
N HIS A 190 -8.02 3.89 4.11
CA HIS A 190 -7.68 3.83 5.54
C HIS A 190 -8.60 4.71 6.41
N VAL A 191 -9.88 4.68 6.09
CA VAL A 191 -10.90 5.43 6.82
C VAL A 191 -11.34 4.68 8.09
N CYS A 192 -11.59 5.39 9.17
CA CYS A 192 -12.14 4.78 10.38
C CYS A 192 -13.68 4.93 10.41
N HIS A 193 -14.32 4.21 11.33
CA HIS A 193 -15.78 4.25 11.49
C HIS A 193 -16.36 5.65 11.77
N HIS A 194 -15.55 6.61 12.21
CA HIS A 194 -15.97 8.01 12.41
C HIS A 194 -16.05 8.82 11.10
N ILE A 195 -15.73 8.25 9.94
CA ILE A 195 -15.98 8.88 8.63
C ILE A 195 -17.48 9.05 8.36
N GLY A 196 -18.31 8.18 8.95
CA GLY A 196 -19.76 8.13 8.75
C GLY A 196 -20.18 7.06 7.73
N LEU A 197 -21.42 7.13 7.29
CA LEU A 197 -21.94 6.23 6.24
C LEU A 197 -21.33 6.59 4.89
N TYR A 198 -21.02 5.59 4.08
CA TYR A 198 -20.37 5.76 2.78
C TYR A 198 -21.06 6.80 1.89
N THR A 199 -22.39 6.73 1.78
CA THR A 199 -23.18 7.65 0.93
C THR A 199 -23.12 9.09 1.44
N GLU A 200 -23.23 9.29 2.75
CA GLU A 200 -23.18 10.61 3.37
C GLU A 200 -21.77 11.22 3.26
N ALA A 201 -20.76 10.45 3.60
CA ALA A 201 -19.37 10.87 3.53
C ALA A 201 -18.95 11.18 2.08
N SER A 202 -19.36 10.35 1.12
CA SER A 202 -19.08 10.60 -0.31
C SER A 202 -19.70 11.89 -0.81
N ALA A 203 -20.91 12.24 -0.35
CA ALA A 203 -21.58 13.48 -0.73
C ALA A 203 -20.91 14.76 -0.18
N MET A 204 -20.05 14.62 0.83
CA MET A 204 -19.29 15.73 1.43
C MET A 204 -17.94 15.98 0.76
N LEU A 205 -17.50 15.10 -0.15
CA LEU A 205 -16.20 15.20 -0.79
C LEU A 205 -16.25 16.18 -1.99
N PRO A 206 -15.16 16.92 -2.25
CA PRO A 206 -15.08 17.75 -3.44
C PRO A 206 -15.01 16.92 -4.72
N ALA A 207 -15.28 17.55 -5.86
CA ALA A 207 -15.17 16.91 -7.17
C ALA A 207 -13.77 16.34 -7.39
N GLY A 208 -13.68 15.13 -7.97
CA GLY A 208 -12.43 14.40 -8.21
C GLY A 208 -11.89 13.65 -7.00
N VAL A 209 -12.57 13.72 -5.85
CA VAL A 209 -12.20 12.97 -4.62
C VAL A 209 -13.27 11.94 -4.32
N TYR A 210 -12.88 10.71 -4.09
CA TYR A 210 -13.75 9.55 -3.90
C TYR A 210 -13.37 8.78 -2.63
N LEU A 211 -14.32 8.16 -1.96
CA LEU A 211 -14.01 7.13 -0.97
C LEU A 211 -13.73 5.80 -1.68
N ALA A 212 -12.60 5.19 -1.37
CA ALA A 212 -12.33 3.83 -1.80
C ALA A 212 -13.26 2.84 -1.07
N TYR A 213 -13.55 1.72 -1.73
CA TYR A 213 -14.34 0.62 -1.18
C TYR A 213 -13.73 -0.73 -1.61
N ASP A 214 -14.06 -1.78 -0.87
CA ASP A 214 -13.55 -3.12 -1.16
C ASP A 214 -13.97 -3.60 -2.55
N GLY A 215 -12.99 -3.99 -3.37
CA GLY A 215 -13.19 -4.40 -4.76
C GLY A 215 -13.26 -3.25 -5.78
N MET A 216 -12.99 -1.99 -5.36
CA MET A 216 -12.87 -0.88 -6.30
C MET A 216 -11.75 -1.12 -7.31
N THR A 217 -12.03 -0.90 -8.58
CA THR A 217 -11.03 -0.96 -9.67
C THR A 217 -10.70 0.43 -10.18
N ILE A 218 -9.42 0.75 -10.23
CA ILE A 218 -8.88 2.02 -10.74
C ILE A 218 -8.04 1.73 -11.98
N ASN A 219 -8.48 2.20 -13.15
CA ASN A 219 -7.68 2.06 -14.37
C ASN A 219 -6.59 3.11 -14.40
N VAL A 220 -5.34 2.69 -14.60
CA VAL A 220 -4.17 3.57 -14.76
C VAL A 220 -3.59 3.42 -16.16
N SER A 221 -2.99 4.50 -16.68
CA SER A 221 -2.58 4.56 -18.09
C SER A 221 -1.27 3.81 -18.35
N SER A 222 -0.41 3.69 -17.33
CA SER A 222 0.90 3.02 -17.40
C SER A 222 1.45 2.76 -15.99
N PHE A 223 2.31 1.76 -15.87
CA PHE A 223 3.08 1.44 -14.66
C PHE A 223 4.59 1.59 -14.87
#